data_ed8c9af21d3dcbc0bd8cc5a56ed8ac53
#
_entry.id   ed8c9af21d3dcbc0bd8cc5a56ed8ac53
#
_cell.length_a   1.000
_cell.length_b   1.000
_cell.length_c   1.000
_cell.angle_alpha   90.00
_cell.angle_beta   90.00
_cell.angle_gamma   90.00
#
_symmetry.space_group_name_H-M   'P 1'
#
loop_
_entity.id
_entity.type
_entity.pdbx_description
1 polymer ?
#
loop_
_entity_poly.entity_id
_entity_poly.type
_entity_poly.pdbx_seq_one_letter_code
_entity_poly.pdbx_strand_id
1 'polypeptide(L)' 'MIRIQLGAYQHREDALASWTILKRRHTALLADLQPEVRQVDIDETRMYRLQAGPFSNVDDANLLCRRMLARESECLVIGH' A
#
# COMPACT_ATOMS: atom_id res chain seq x y z
N MET A 1 8.84 -10.89 -3.31
CA MET A 1 7.64 -10.41 -4.02
C MET A 1 7.58 -8.90 -3.93
N ILE A 2 7.24 -8.24 -5.02
CA ILE A 2 7.23 -6.78 -5.10
C ILE A 2 5.83 -6.27 -4.77
N ARG A 3 5.76 -5.31 -3.87
CA ARG A 3 4.52 -4.67 -3.42
C ARG A 3 4.72 -3.18 -3.30
N ILE A 4 3.62 -2.45 -3.12
CA ILE A 4 3.66 -1.03 -2.75
C ILE A 4 3.12 -0.90 -1.33
N GLN A 5 3.65 0.08 -0.58
CA GLN A 5 3.15 0.41 0.75
C GLN A 5 2.40 1.73 0.68
N LEU A 6 1.17 1.72 1.15
CA LEU A 6 0.25 2.85 1.02
C LEU A 6 0.04 3.62 2.32
N GLY A 7 0.45 3.06 3.43
CA GLY A 7 0.34 3.74 4.73
C GLY A 7 0.71 2.82 5.88
N ALA A 8 0.74 3.39 7.08
CA ALA A 8 0.99 2.66 8.32
C ALA A 8 0.03 3.17 9.38
N TYR A 9 -0.51 2.26 10.18
CA TYR A 9 -1.59 2.55 11.12
C TYR A 9 -1.35 1.86 12.46
N GLN A 10 -1.94 2.40 13.51
CA GLN A 10 -1.83 1.79 14.84
C GLN A 10 -2.80 0.62 15.04
N HIS A 11 -3.83 0.53 14.21
CA HIS A 11 -4.84 -0.53 14.29
C HIS A 11 -5.07 -1.16 12.93
N ARG A 12 -5.25 -2.50 12.94
CA ARG A 12 -5.51 -3.25 11.71
C ARG A 12 -6.78 -2.75 11.00
N GLU A 13 -7.81 -2.43 11.77
CA GLU A 13 -9.08 -1.96 11.22
C GLU A 13 -8.92 -0.67 10.44
N ASP A 14 -8.03 0.21 10.90
CA ASP A 14 -7.76 1.48 10.22
C ASP A 14 -7.05 1.24 8.88
N ALA A 15 -6.13 0.28 8.84
CA ALA A 15 -5.47 -0.08 7.60
C ALA A 15 -6.47 -0.61 6.57
N LEU A 16 -7.38 -1.49 7.00
CA LEU A 16 -8.40 -2.06 6.11
C LEU A 16 -9.41 -1.01 5.65
N ALA A 17 -9.82 -0.11 6.55
CA ALA A 17 -10.70 0.99 6.19
C ALA A 17 -10.05 1.93 5.17
N SER A 18 -8.74 2.19 5.35
CA SER A 18 -7.98 3.00 4.41
C SER A 18 -7.92 2.36 3.03
N TRP A 19 -7.73 1.05 2.95
CA TRP A 19 -7.74 0.34 1.67
C TRP A 19 -9.06 0.55 0.92
N THR A 20 -10.19 0.45 1.62
CA THR A 20 -11.51 0.66 1.02
C THR A 20 -11.62 2.06 0.43
N ILE A 21 -11.15 3.08 1.16
CA ILE A 21 -11.19 4.47 0.70
C ILE A 21 -10.27 4.68 -0.50
N LEU A 22 -9.05 4.16 -0.42
CA LEU A 22 -8.07 4.30 -1.50
C LEU A 22 -8.53 3.62 -2.78
N LYS A 23 -9.16 2.46 -2.66
CA LYS A 23 -9.66 1.74 -3.82
C LYS A 23 -10.78 2.49 -4.52
N ARG A 24 -11.60 3.24 -3.79
CA ARG A 24 -12.63 4.11 -4.37
C ARG A 24 -12.02 5.30 -5.08
N ARG A 25 -10.99 5.93 -4.48
CA ARG A 25 -10.34 7.11 -5.04
C ARG A 25 -9.51 6.79 -6.27
N HIS A 26 -8.92 5.62 -6.31
CA HIS A 26 -7.96 5.21 -7.35
C HIS A 26 -8.39 3.90 -7.97
N THR A 27 -9.65 3.79 -8.35
CA THR A 27 -10.26 2.54 -8.81
C THR A 27 -9.45 1.88 -9.93
N ALA A 28 -9.08 2.64 -10.96
CA ALA A 28 -8.35 2.08 -12.08
C ALA A 28 -6.92 1.64 -11.71
N LEU A 29 -6.24 2.43 -10.88
CA LEU A 29 -4.86 2.13 -10.48
C LEU A 29 -4.76 0.91 -9.57
N LEU A 30 -5.75 0.71 -8.70
CA LEU A 30 -5.71 -0.34 -7.68
C LEU A 30 -6.58 -1.55 -8.00
N ALA A 31 -7.22 -1.57 -9.17
CA ALA A 31 -8.24 -2.56 -9.52
C ALA A 31 -7.75 -4.01 -9.41
N ASP A 32 -6.53 -4.28 -9.87
CA ASP A 32 -6.00 -5.64 -9.94
C ASP A 32 -5.11 -6.02 -8.75
N LEU A 33 -5.06 -5.16 -7.75
CA LEU A 33 -4.20 -5.39 -6.59
C LEU A 33 -5.00 -5.94 -5.41
N GLN A 34 -4.32 -6.73 -4.59
CA GLN A 34 -4.87 -7.26 -3.35
C GLN A 34 -4.19 -6.58 -2.16
N PRO A 35 -4.96 -6.26 -1.12
CA PRO A 35 -4.38 -5.64 0.07
C PRO A 35 -3.71 -6.69 0.96
N GLU A 36 -2.65 -6.27 1.64
CA GLU A 36 -2.01 -7.06 2.67
C GLU A 36 -1.68 -6.14 3.83
N VAL A 37 -2.10 -6.50 5.03
CA VAL A 37 -1.79 -5.75 6.24
C VAL A 37 -0.71 -6.49 6.99
N ARG A 38 0.46 -5.87 7.14
CA ARG A 38 1.61 -6.45 7.82
C ARG A 38 1.82 -5.82 9.17
N GLN A 39 1.76 -6.66 10.19
CA GLN A 39 2.06 -6.23 11.56
C GLN A 39 3.57 -6.15 11.73
N VAL A 40 4.06 -5.02 12.22
CA VAL A 40 5.47 -4.83 12.57
C VAL A 40 5.57 -4.19 13.93
N ASP A 41 6.62 -4.54 14.67
CA ASP A 41 6.90 -3.95 15.98
C ASP A 41 8.16 -3.09 15.84
N ILE A 42 8.02 -1.79 16.13
CA ILE A 42 9.12 -0.82 16.06
C ILE A 42 9.19 -0.13 17.41
N ASP A 43 10.33 -0.28 18.11
CA ASP A 43 10.56 0.35 19.41
C ASP A 43 9.38 0.16 20.36
N GLU A 44 8.94 -1.10 20.52
CA GLU A 44 7.84 -1.50 21.39
C GLU A 44 6.47 -0.97 20.94
N THR A 45 6.40 -0.34 19.76
CA THR A 45 5.14 0.11 19.17
C THR A 45 4.73 -0.82 18.06
N ARG A 46 3.49 -1.33 18.13
CA ARG A 46 2.95 -2.19 17.09
C ARG A 46 2.30 -1.34 16.02
N MET A 47 2.71 -1.57 14.77
CA MET A 47 2.16 -0.87 13.62
C MET A 47 1.63 -1.87 12.60
N TYR A 48 0.67 -1.42 11.80
CA TYR A 48 0.06 -2.21 10.74
C TYR A 48 0.28 -1.50 9.42
N ARG A 49 1.15 -2.07 8.58
CA ARG A 49 1.50 -1.49 7.28
C ARG A 49 0.53 -1.99 6.23
N LEU A 50 -0.12 -1.06 5.53
CA LEU A 50 -1.00 -1.41 4.42
C LEU A 50 -0.18 -1.49 3.15
N GLN A 51 -0.14 -2.68 2.56
CA GLN A 51 0.57 -2.96 1.33
C GLN A 51 -0.39 -3.50 0.30
N ALA A 52 -0.01 -3.42 -0.97
CA ALA A 52 -0.81 -3.95 -2.05
C ALA A 52 0.10 -4.52 -3.15
N GLY A 53 -0.39 -5.52 -3.83
CA GLY A 53 0.32 -6.20 -4.90
C GLY A 53 -0.43 -7.44 -5.34
N PRO A 54 0.26 -8.39 -5.96
CA PRO A 54 1.68 -8.39 -6.30
C PRO A 54 1.99 -7.65 -7.60
N PHE A 55 3.27 -7.28 -7.79
CA PHE A 55 3.76 -6.73 -9.06
C PHE A 55 4.77 -7.71 -9.67
N SER A 56 4.73 -7.83 -10.98
CA SER A 56 5.64 -8.71 -11.71
C SER A 56 7.07 -8.19 -11.74
N ASN A 57 7.22 -6.86 -11.70
CA ASN A 57 8.53 -6.23 -11.75
C ASN A 57 8.50 -4.87 -11.05
N VAL A 58 9.69 -4.34 -10.76
CA VAL A 58 9.85 -3.07 -10.07
C VAL A 58 9.36 -1.89 -10.89
N ASP A 59 9.52 -1.95 -12.22
CA ASP A 59 9.12 -0.83 -13.08
C ASP A 59 7.63 -0.57 -13.01
N ASP A 60 6.81 -1.62 -12.98
CA ASP A 60 5.36 -1.48 -12.87
C ASP A 60 4.97 -0.88 -11.51
N ALA A 61 5.62 -1.32 -10.44
CA ALA A 61 5.37 -0.79 -9.11
C ALA A 61 5.78 0.69 -9.02
N ASN A 62 6.94 1.03 -9.59
CA ASN A 62 7.40 2.41 -9.64
C ASN A 62 6.46 3.32 -10.42
N LEU A 63 5.95 2.83 -11.56
CA LEU A 63 5.01 3.61 -12.36
C LEU A 63 3.73 3.89 -11.58
N LEU A 64 3.20 2.87 -10.91
CA LEU A 64 1.99 3.05 -10.11
C LEU A 64 2.22 4.04 -8.96
N CYS A 65 3.33 3.93 -8.24
CA CYS A 65 3.64 4.85 -7.16
C CYS A 65 3.79 6.29 -7.64
N ARG A 66 4.40 6.51 -8.81
CA ARG A 66 4.47 7.87 -9.36
C ARG A 66 3.08 8.45 -9.62
N ARG A 67 2.16 7.63 -10.11
CA ARG A 67 0.78 8.07 -10.35
C ARG A 67 0.03 8.34 -9.05
N MET A 68 0.25 7.51 -8.03
CA MET A 68 -0.34 7.73 -6.71
C MET A 68 0.18 9.02 -6.08
N LEU A 69 1.50 9.23 -6.12
CA LEU A 69 2.11 10.44 -5.57
C LEU A 69 1.64 11.70 -6.29
N ALA A 70 1.42 11.63 -7.60
CA ALA A 70 0.87 12.74 -8.38
C ALA A 70 -0.55 13.11 -7.94
N ARG A 71 -1.25 12.20 -7.30
CA ARG A 71 -2.58 12.41 -6.73
C ARG A 71 -2.52 12.67 -5.23
N GLU A 72 -1.34 12.98 -4.72
CA GLU A 72 -1.10 13.28 -3.30
C GLU A 72 -1.42 12.10 -2.38
N SER A 73 -1.29 10.88 -2.88
CA SER A 73 -1.45 9.66 -2.09
C SER A 73 -0.10 9.03 -1.83
N GLU A 74 0.13 8.65 -0.58
CA GLU A 74 1.38 8.01 -0.16
C GLU A 74 1.61 6.70 -0.93
N CYS A 75 2.83 6.47 -1.41
CA CYS A 75 3.17 5.23 -2.07
C CYS A 75 4.68 4.99 -2.04
N LEU A 76 5.08 3.79 -1.61
CA LEU A 76 6.47 3.39 -1.53
C LEU A 76 6.61 1.98 -2.09
N VAL A 77 7.52 1.79 -3.03
CA VAL A 77 7.80 0.45 -3.56
C VAL A 77 8.63 -0.34 -2.55
N ILE A 78 8.22 -1.58 -2.27
CA ILE A 78 8.92 -2.48 -1.35
C ILE A 78 9.03 -3.88 -1.94
N GLY A 79 10.04 -4.60 -1.45
CA GLY A 79 10.27 -5.97 -1.86
C GLY A 79 11.26 -6.09 -3.01
N HIS A 80 11.57 -7.32 -3.30
CA HIS A 80 12.56 -7.67 -4.33
C HIS A 80 12.05 -8.78 -5.22
#